data_da20e90f2d93861b6cf14dbd2640c651
#
_entry.id   da20e90f2d93861b6cf14dbd2640c651
#
_cell.length_a   1.000
_cell.length_b   1.000
_cell.length_c   1.000
_cell.angle_alpha   90.00
_cell.angle_beta   90.00
_cell.angle_gamma   90.00
#
_symmetry.space_group_name_H-M   'P 1'
#
loop_
_entity.id
_entity.type
_entity.pdbx_description
1 polymer ?
#
loop_
_entity_poly.entity_id
_entity_poly.type
_entity_poly.pdbx_seq_one_letter_code
_entity_poly.pdbx_strand_id
1 'polypeptide(L)'
;RLAIVVSGCVAIIASSIVVITGFVGQVSLATYAFAGIAAFMTARLDILPFPLAPLIASLFSVLVGISVGLIAVRVRGLQLAVATLAASVAIEELLFRWPWLTGGDFGTRMPTPSIFGLELGISAVGTDYPRRPFVILVLVTLALCLFLLFSVRSGITGRQWLAVRANERAASSIGINVARAKLTAFGLSAFLAGVGGALIGYQRQIISARSFGLFDSMIVIAIVYLAGISMPSGALLAGVLASGGLLTVLLGQLSDSGSANQMTFSGLLLLIAAIRLPSGILGSDLK
;
A
#
# COMPACT_ATOMS: atom_id res chain seq x y z
N ARG A 1 -15.40 12.98 -4.41
CA ARG A 1 -15.56 11.51 -4.39
C ARG A 1 -14.28 10.80 -4.87
N LEU A 2 -13.74 11.16 -6.05
CA LEU A 2 -12.52 10.53 -6.58
C LEU A 2 -11.35 10.66 -5.61
N ALA A 3 -11.14 11.83 -5.03
CA ALA A 3 -10.10 12.06 -4.02
C ALA A 3 -10.21 11.13 -2.80
N ILE A 4 -11.45 10.84 -2.34
CA ILE A 4 -11.69 9.90 -1.24
C ILE A 4 -11.27 8.48 -1.63
N VAL A 5 -11.59 8.05 -2.86
CA VAL A 5 -11.19 6.74 -3.38
C VAL A 5 -9.67 6.63 -3.45
N VAL A 6 -8.99 7.63 -4.04
CA VAL A 6 -7.52 7.65 -4.13
C VAL A 6 -6.89 7.63 -2.73
N SER A 7 -7.35 8.51 -1.83
CA SER A 7 -6.87 8.54 -0.45
C SER A 7 -7.05 7.20 0.27
N GLY A 8 -8.21 6.54 0.08
CA GLY A 8 -8.50 5.25 0.68
C GLY A 8 -7.59 4.13 0.16
N CYS A 9 -7.40 4.03 -1.16
CA CYS A 9 -6.52 3.03 -1.76
C CYS A 9 -5.08 3.21 -1.32
N VAL A 10 -4.57 4.45 -1.35
CA VAL A 10 -3.19 4.74 -0.91
C VAL A 10 -3.03 4.53 0.60
N ALA A 11 -4.03 4.85 1.43
CA ALA A 11 -3.99 4.58 2.86
C ALA A 11 -3.87 3.08 3.18
N ILE A 12 -4.54 2.21 2.40
CA ILE A 12 -4.39 0.75 2.55
C ILE A 12 -2.97 0.32 2.21
N ILE A 13 -2.39 0.81 1.10
CA ILE A 13 -0.99 0.53 0.75
C ILE A 13 -0.04 1.10 1.81
N ALA A 14 -0.28 2.31 2.29
CA ALA A 14 0.49 2.94 3.36
C ALA A 14 0.46 2.11 4.66
N SER A 15 -0.67 1.47 4.97
CA SER A 15 -0.80 0.54 6.10
C SER A 15 0.19 -0.62 6.01
N SER A 16 0.49 -1.13 4.80
CA SER A 16 1.49 -2.17 4.60
C SER A 16 2.90 -1.70 4.97
N ILE A 17 3.24 -0.44 4.65
CA ILE A 17 4.53 0.18 4.99
C ILE A 17 4.62 0.41 6.50
N VAL A 18 3.53 0.85 7.16
CA VAL A 18 3.48 0.99 8.63
C VAL A 18 3.76 -0.35 9.31
N VAL A 19 3.25 -1.48 8.80
CA VAL A 19 3.56 -2.81 9.36
C VAL A 19 5.06 -3.09 9.30
N ILE A 20 5.65 -3.00 8.12
CA ILE A 20 7.02 -3.49 7.93
C ILE A 20 8.05 -2.50 8.44
N THR A 21 7.86 -1.22 8.16
CA THR A 21 8.82 -0.18 8.56
C THR A 21 8.48 0.41 9.93
N GLY A 22 7.19 0.62 10.19
CA GLY A 22 6.72 1.20 11.45
C GLY A 22 6.82 0.24 12.64
N PHE A 23 6.39 -1.00 12.50
CA PHE A 23 6.34 -1.93 13.65
C PHE A 23 7.58 -2.82 13.77
N VAL A 24 8.21 -3.20 12.66
CA VAL A 24 9.40 -4.09 12.67
C VAL A 24 10.69 -3.31 12.46
N GLY A 25 10.61 -2.07 11.95
CA GLY A 25 11.79 -1.23 11.71
C GLY A 25 12.58 -1.62 10.46
N GLN A 26 11.93 -2.28 9.49
CA GLN A 26 12.58 -2.74 8.26
C GLN A 26 12.06 -1.96 7.05
N VAL A 27 12.92 -1.22 6.37
CA VAL A 27 12.54 -0.50 5.15
C VAL A 27 12.38 -1.49 4.01
N SER A 28 11.22 -1.50 3.37
CA SER A 28 10.92 -2.34 2.18
C SER A 28 10.45 -1.48 1.03
N LEU A 29 11.13 -1.59 -0.10
CA LEU A 29 10.80 -0.88 -1.35
C LEU A 29 9.95 -1.73 -2.31
N ALA A 30 9.51 -2.94 -1.90
CA ALA A 30 8.75 -3.85 -2.74
C ALA A 30 7.21 -3.70 -2.61
N THR A 31 6.72 -2.67 -1.92
CA THR A 31 5.29 -2.53 -1.60
C THR A 31 4.40 -2.46 -2.84
N TYR A 32 4.76 -1.63 -3.83
CA TYR A 32 3.98 -1.53 -5.07
C TYR A 32 4.13 -2.76 -5.97
N ALA A 33 5.25 -3.47 -5.89
CA ALA A 33 5.40 -4.75 -6.58
C ALA A 33 4.39 -5.78 -6.03
N PHE A 34 4.20 -5.86 -4.71
CA PHE A 34 3.18 -6.71 -4.09
C PHE A 34 1.77 -6.26 -4.47
N ALA A 35 1.51 -4.95 -4.50
CA ALA A 35 0.24 -4.39 -4.93
C ALA A 35 -0.06 -4.75 -6.40
N GLY A 36 0.93 -4.64 -7.28
CA GLY A 36 0.81 -5.00 -8.69
C GLY A 36 0.52 -6.47 -8.92
N ILE A 37 1.20 -7.37 -8.20
CA ILE A 37 0.93 -8.82 -8.27
C ILE A 37 -0.56 -9.09 -8.00
N ALA A 38 -1.10 -8.56 -6.90
CA ALA A 38 -2.50 -8.77 -6.57
C ALA A 38 -3.44 -8.12 -7.58
N ALA A 39 -3.13 -6.93 -8.08
CA ALA A 39 -3.93 -6.27 -9.09
C ALA A 39 -4.04 -7.11 -10.37
N PHE A 40 -2.91 -7.58 -10.92
CA PHE A 40 -2.90 -8.41 -12.11
C PHE A 40 -3.55 -9.78 -11.88
N MET A 41 -3.29 -10.42 -10.74
CA MET A 41 -3.95 -11.68 -10.39
C MET A 41 -5.46 -11.50 -10.23
N THR A 42 -5.93 -10.39 -9.64
CA THR A 42 -7.36 -10.08 -9.57
C THR A 42 -7.99 -9.96 -10.96
N ALA A 43 -7.27 -9.34 -11.92
CA ALA A 43 -7.72 -9.22 -13.29
C ALA A 43 -7.83 -10.58 -14.01
N ARG A 44 -7.04 -11.58 -13.61
CA ARG A 44 -7.07 -12.95 -14.16
C ARG A 44 -8.07 -13.87 -13.47
N LEU A 45 -8.48 -13.53 -12.26
CA LEU A 45 -9.48 -14.27 -11.50
C LEU A 45 -10.90 -13.72 -11.72
N ASP A 46 -11.22 -13.33 -12.97
CA ASP A 46 -12.50 -12.76 -13.37
C ASP A 46 -13.70 -13.69 -13.16
N ILE A 47 -13.46 -15.02 -13.13
CA ILE A 47 -14.48 -16.04 -12.85
C ILE A 47 -14.96 -15.96 -11.39
N LEU A 48 -14.13 -15.48 -10.49
CA LEU A 48 -14.46 -15.43 -9.06
C LEU A 48 -15.21 -14.14 -8.70
N PRO A 49 -16.32 -14.25 -7.96
CA PRO A 49 -17.05 -13.07 -7.52
C PRO A 49 -16.24 -12.26 -6.50
N PHE A 50 -16.50 -10.94 -6.46
CA PHE A 50 -16.03 -10.11 -5.35
C PHE A 50 -16.73 -10.57 -4.04
N PRO A 51 -16.04 -10.68 -2.87
CA PRO A 51 -14.66 -10.25 -2.59
C PRO A 51 -13.60 -11.37 -2.76
N LEU A 52 -13.95 -12.56 -3.27
CA LEU A 52 -13.03 -13.71 -3.32
C LEU A 52 -11.84 -13.47 -4.26
N ALA A 53 -12.06 -12.88 -5.44
CA ALA A 53 -10.98 -12.60 -6.40
C ALA A 53 -9.86 -11.75 -5.78
N PRO A 54 -10.12 -10.55 -5.22
CA PRO A 54 -9.06 -9.73 -4.63
C PRO A 54 -8.45 -10.35 -3.36
N LEU A 55 -9.20 -11.14 -2.59
CA LEU A 55 -8.65 -11.84 -1.42
C LEU A 55 -7.66 -12.93 -1.83
N ILE A 56 -8.01 -13.78 -2.79
CA ILE A 56 -7.13 -14.83 -3.30
C ILE A 56 -5.91 -14.21 -3.97
N ALA A 57 -6.10 -13.17 -4.78
CA ALA A 57 -5.00 -12.44 -5.41
C ALA A 57 -4.03 -11.83 -4.36
N SER A 58 -4.55 -11.29 -3.26
CA SER A 58 -3.73 -10.78 -2.17
C SER A 58 -2.96 -11.89 -1.45
N LEU A 59 -3.50 -13.12 -1.35
CA LEU A 59 -2.78 -14.27 -0.84
C LEU A 59 -1.60 -14.68 -1.74
N PHE A 60 -1.72 -14.53 -3.06
CA PHE A 60 -0.56 -14.70 -3.96
C PHE A 60 0.53 -13.68 -3.65
N SER A 61 0.17 -12.42 -3.38
CA SER A 61 1.15 -11.42 -2.93
C SER A 61 1.81 -11.81 -1.61
N VAL A 62 1.09 -12.46 -0.69
CA VAL A 62 1.68 -12.99 0.56
C VAL A 62 2.75 -14.02 0.27
N LEU A 63 2.53 -14.95 -0.66
CA LEU A 63 3.53 -15.96 -1.03
C LEU A 63 4.82 -15.33 -1.53
N VAL A 64 4.69 -14.33 -2.43
CA VAL A 64 5.86 -13.58 -2.92
C VAL A 64 6.48 -12.75 -1.80
N GLY A 65 5.67 -12.09 -0.97
CA GLY A 65 6.14 -11.33 0.18
C GLY A 65 6.91 -12.16 1.20
N ILE A 66 6.47 -13.38 1.48
CA ILE A 66 7.21 -14.33 2.33
C ILE A 66 8.53 -14.73 1.66
N SER A 67 8.54 -14.99 0.36
CA SER A 67 9.76 -15.33 -0.39
C SER A 67 10.81 -14.20 -0.31
N VAL A 68 10.39 -12.94 -0.49
CA VAL A 68 11.25 -11.77 -0.26
C VAL A 68 11.65 -11.64 1.21
N GLY A 69 10.72 -11.93 2.13
CA GLY A 69 10.96 -11.95 3.57
C GLY A 69 12.03 -12.96 4.00
N LEU A 70 12.11 -14.14 3.35
CA LEU A 70 13.15 -15.13 3.61
C LEU A 70 14.56 -14.60 3.33
N ILE A 71 14.70 -13.80 2.27
CA ILE A 71 15.95 -13.09 1.97
C ILE A 71 16.19 -12.02 3.03
N ALA A 72 15.17 -11.27 3.39
CA ALA A 72 15.18 -10.19 4.36
C ALA A 72 15.59 -10.64 5.78
N VAL A 73 15.31 -11.88 6.17
CA VAL A 73 15.72 -12.43 7.46
C VAL A 73 17.25 -12.50 7.60
N ARG A 74 17.95 -12.72 6.49
CA ARG A 74 19.42 -12.87 6.47
C ARG A 74 20.17 -11.53 6.40
N VAL A 75 19.46 -10.44 6.10
CA VAL A 75 20.05 -9.13 5.82
C VAL A 75 19.54 -8.11 6.84
N ARG A 76 20.34 -7.10 7.18
CA ARG A 76 20.00 -6.10 8.19
C ARG A 76 20.26 -4.67 7.70
N GLY A 77 19.52 -3.72 8.27
CA GLY A 77 19.76 -2.29 8.03
C GLY A 77 19.56 -1.89 6.57
N LEU A 78 20.47 -1.07 6.05
CA LEU A 78 20.39 -0.51 4.69
C LEU A 78 20.47 -1.60 3.60
N GLN A 79 21.20 -2.68 3.85
CA GLN A 79 21.29 -3.80 2.90
C GLN A 79 19.92 -4.43 2.61
N LEU A 80 19.00 -4.39 3.57
CA LEU A 80 17.63 -4.87 3.38
C LEU A 80 16.84 -3.99 2.41
N ALA A 81 16.99 -2.68 2.49
CA ALA A 81 16.35 -1.77 1.54
C ALA A 81 16.85 -2.04 0.10
N VAL A 82 18.16 -2.26 -0.07
CA VAL A 82 18.74 -2.64 -1.36
C VAL A 82 18.22 -4.01 -1.84
N ALA A 83 18.12 -4.99 -0.94
CA ALA A 83 17.59 -6.33 -1.28
C ALA A 83 16.12 -6.27 -1.70
N THR A 84 15.28 -5.48 -1.01
CA THR A 84 13.85 -5.31 -1.37
C THR A 84 13.68 -4.48 -2.64
N LEU A 85 14.58 -3.54 -2.92
CA LEU A 85 14.65 -2.83 -4.17
C LEU A 85 14.97 -3.79 -5.32
N ALA A 86 16.01 -4.60 -5.18
CA ALA A 86 16.36 -5.62 -6.18
C ALA A 86 15.22 -6.62 -6.39
N ALA A 87 14.51 -7.02 -5.31
CA ALA A 87 13.33 -7.88 -5.42
C ALA A 87 12.18 -7.20 -6.18
N SER A 88 11.94 -5.90 -5.96
CA SER A 88 10.94 -5.14 -6.72
C SER A 88 11.26 -5.12 -8.21
N VAL A 89 12.50 -4.78 -8.57
CA VAL A 89 12.96 -4.80 -9.96
C VAL A 89 12.85 -6.21 -10.56
N ALA A 90 13.23 -7.25 -9.81
CA ALA A 90 13.10 -8.63 -10.28
C ALA A 90 11.63 -9.00 -10.54
N ILE A 91 10.70 -8.57 -9.69
CA ILE A 91 9.25 -8.79 -9.88
C ILE A 91 8.78 -8.05 -11.14
N GLU A 92 9.19 -6.80 -11.35
CA GLU A 92 8.85 -6.03 -12.55
C GLU A 92 9.36 -6.73 -13.82
N GLU A 93 10.63 -7.13 -13.83
CA GLU A 93 11.26 -7.75 -14.99
C GLU A 93 10.77 -9.18 -15.27
N LEU A 94 10.51 -9.98 -14.24
CA LEU A 94 10.12 -11.39 -14.40
C LEU A 94 8.60 -11.59 -14.50
N LEU A 95 7.81 -10.87 -13.69
CA LEU A 95 6.37 -11.07 -13.64
C LEU A 95 5.60 -10.06 -14.48
N PHE A 96 5.96 -8.77 -14.43
CA PHE A 96 5.19 -7.73 -15.13
C PHE A 96 5.52 -7.63 -16.60
N ARG A 97 6.64 -8.20 -17.07
CA ARG A 97 6.93 -8.37 -18.50
C ARG A 97 6.22 -9.56 -19.13
N TRP A 98 5.60 -10.42 -18.33
CA TRP A 98 4.93 -11.59 -18.88
C TRP A 98 3.56 -11.19 -19.48
N PRO A 99 3.39 -11.27 -20.83
CA PRO A 99 2.18 -10.77 -21.51
C PRO A 99 0.90 -11.47 -21.04
N TRP A 100 1.01 -12.77 -20.66
CA TRP A 100 -0.12 -13.49 -20.09
C TRP A 100 -0.63 -12.85 -18.80
N LEU A 101 0.23 -12.31 -17.95
CA LEU A 101 -0.19 -11.69 -16.68
C LEU A 101 -0.69 -10.26 -16.87
N THR A 102 0.04 -9.45 -17.62
CA THR A 102 -0.15 -8.00 -17.72
C THR A 102 -0.92 -7.53 -18.95
N GLY A 103 -1.18 -8.42 -19.92
CA GLY A 103 -1.77 -8.04 -21.20
C GLY A 103 -0.78 -7.31 -22.15
N GLY A 104 0.52 -7.30 -21.84
CA GLY A 104 1.55 -6.63 -22.61
C GLY A 104 1.40 -5.10 -22.62
N ASP A 105 1.68 -4.48 -23.76
CA ASP A 105 1.67 -3.01 -23.92
C ASP A 105 0.27 -2.39 -23.81
N PHE A 106 -0.77 -3.16 -24.10
CA PHE A 106 -2.16 -2.69 -24.02
C PHE A 106 -2.73 -2.72 -22.59
N GLY A 107 -2.03 -3.40 -21.67
CA GLY A 107 -2.50 -3.62 -20.31
C GLY A 107 -3.62 -4.64 -20.20
N THR A 108 -4.06 -4.89 -18.98
CA THR A 108 -5.15 -5.82 -18.66
C THR A 108 -6.36 -5.05 -18.14
N ARG A 109 -7.54 -5.40 -18.66
CA ARG A 109 -8.81 -4.83 -18.19
C ARG A 109 -9.20 -5.49 -16.87
N MET A 110 -9.60 -4.67 -15.89
CA MET A 110 -10.14 -5.15 -14.63
C MET A 110 -11.62 -5.49 -14.77
N PRO A 111 -12.08 -6.65 -14.24
CA PRO A 111 -13.51 -6.95 -14.17
C PRO A 111 -14.20 -5.96 -13.22
N THR A 112 -15.48 -5.70 -13.45
CA THR A 112 -16.27 -4.88 -12.53
C THR A 112 -16.59 -5.67 -11.28
N PRO A 113 -16.27 -5.16 -10.07
CA PRO A 113 -16.62 -5.86 -8.85
C PRO A 113 -18.13 -5.91 -8.68
N SER A 114 -18.68 -7.10 -8.43
CA SER A 114 -20.12 -7.31 -8.20
C SER A 114 -20.35 -8.19 -6.98
N ILE A 115 -21.34 -7.85 -6.14
CA ILE A 115 -21.78 -8.63 -4.98
C ILE A 115 -23.26 -8.88 -5.13
N PHE A 116 -23.70 -10.15 -5.15
CA PHE A 116 -25.12 -10.55 -5.28
C PHE A 116 -25.87 -9.82 -6.40
N GLY A 117 -25.24 -9.61 -7.54
CA GLY A 117 -25.82 -8.91 -8.69
C GLY A 117 -25.79 -7.38 -8.62
N LEU A 118 -25.30 -6.79 -7.51
CA LEU A 118 -25.07 -5.36 -7.41
C LEU A 118 -23.70 -5.01 -7.99
N GLU A 119 -23.66 -4.24 -9.05
CA GLU A 119 -22.42 -3.73 -9.62
C GLU A 119 -21.82 -2.64 -8.73
N LEU A 120 -20.62 -2.89 -8.21
CA LEU A 120 -19.87 -1.97 -7.38
C LEU A 120 -18.76 -1.24 -8.17
N GLY A 121 -18.79 -1.33 -9.51
CA GLY A 121 -17.80 -0.68 -10.37
C GLY A 121 -17.73 0.84 -10.16
N ILE A 122 -16.57 1.42 -10.47
CA ILE A 122 -16.34 2.87 -10.32
C ILE A 122 -17.14 3.70 -11.31
N SER A 123 -17.44 3.16 -12.49
CA SER A 123 -18.22 3.81 -13.56
C SER A 123 -19.37 2.93 -14.01
N ALA A 124 -20.50 3.55 -14.40
CA ALA A 124 -21.57 2.94 -15.19
C ALA A 124 -22.14 4.00 -16.11
N VAL A 125 -22.74 3.56 -17.22
CA VAL A 125 -23.35 4.46 -18.21
C VAL A 125 -24.46 5.29 -17.56
N GLY A 126 -24.41 6.62 -17.74
CA GLY A 126 -25.42 7.54 -17.23
C GLY A 126 -25.40 7.84 -15.74
N THR A 127 -24.33 7.47 -15.02
CA THR A 127 -24.19 7.74 -13.58
C THR A 127 -23.02 8.67 -13.27
N ASP A 128 -23.10 9.32 -12.10
CA ASP A 128 -22.00 10.15 -11.56
C ASP A 128 -20.72 9.33 -11.37
N TYR A 129 -19.59 9.90 -11.77
CA TYR A 129 -18.26 9.32 -11.56
C TYR A 129 -17.53 10.01 -10.39
N PRO A 130 -16.90 9.27 -9.45
CA PRO A 130 -17.09 7.84 -9.18
C PRO A 130 -18.43 7.54 -8.49
N ARG A 131 -18.93 6.32 -8.73
CA ARG A 131 -20.20 5.86 -8.15
C ARG A 131 -20.10 5.75 -6.61
N ARG A 132 -21.19 6.07 -5.93
CA ARG A 132 -21.27 5.95 -4.45
C ARG A 132 -20.97 4.53 -3.93
N PRO A 133 -21.47 3.44 -4.53
CA PRO A 133 -21.15 2.08 -4.06
C PRO A 133 -19.66 1.77 -4.07
N PHE A 134 -18.91 2.25 -5.06
CA PHE A 134 -17.44 2.05 -5.09
C PHE A 134 -16.73 2.82 -3.98
N VAL A 135 -17.15 4.05 -3.68
CA VAL A 135 -16.61 4.83 -2.56
C VAL A 135 -16.83 4.11 -1.25
N ILE A 136 -18.06 3.59 -1.02
CA ILE A 136 -18.40 2.83 0.19
C ILE A 136 -17.53 1.57 0.28
N LEU A 137 -17.36 0.84 -0.81
CA LEU A 137 -16.51 -0.35 -0.88
C LEU A 137 -15.08 -0.04 -0.43
N VAL A 138 -14.47 1.02 -0.96
CA VAL A 138 -13.10 1.43 -0.58
C VAL A 138 -13.04 1.80 0.90
N LEU A 139 -14.01 2.56 1.42
CA LEU A 139 -14.04 2.98 2.83
C LEU A 139 -14.23 1.78 3.77
N VAL A 140 -15.11 0.84 3.43
CA VAL A 140 -15.31 -0.39 4.22
C VAL A 140 -14.03 -1.24 4.22
N THR A 141 -13.41 -1.42 3.06
CA THR A 141 -12.15 -2.18 2.97
C THR A 141 -11.03 -1.49 3.77
N LEU A 142 -10.92 -0.17 3.69
CA LEU A 142 -9.98 0.61 4.51
C LEU A 142 -10.24 0.41 6.00
N ALA A 143 -11.49 0.50 6.45
CA ALA A 143 -11.86 0.29 7.85
C ALA A 143 -11.48 -1.13 8.33
N LEU A 144 -11.73 -2.16 7.52
CA LEU A 144 -11.34 -3.54 7.82
C LEU A 144 -9.81 -3.70 7.89
N CYS A 145 -9.06 -3.11 6.96
CA CYS A 145 -7.60 -3.14 6.97
C CYS A 145 -7.02 -2.43 8.20
N LEU A 146 -7.57 -1.29 8.57
CA LEU A 146 -7.16 -0.57 9.78
C LEU A 146 -7.54 -1.33 11.05
N PHE A 147 -8.73 -1.92 11.11
CA PHE A 147 -9.14 -2.77 12.23
C PHE A 147 -8.17 -3.96 12.41
N LEU A 148 -7.81 -4.64 11.31
CA LEU A 148 -6.80 -5.69 11.31
C LEU A 148 -5.45 -5.17 11.83
N LEU A 149 -5.01 -4.02 11.34
CA LEU A 149 -3.76 -3.39 11.74
C LEU A 149 -3.73 -3.05 13.24
N PHE A 150 -4.81 -2.47 13.78
CA PHE A 150 -4.95 -2.17 15.21
C PHE A 150 -4.99 -3.45 16.06
N SER A 151 -5.74 -4.47 15.63
CA SER A 151 -5.85 -5.76 16.31
C SER A 151 -4.50 -6.48 16.39
N VAL A 152 -3.73 -6.49 15.31
CA VAL A 152 -2.40 -7.09 15.29
C VAL A 152 -1.43 -6.29 16.16
N ARG A 153 -1.46 -4.95 16.10
CA ARG A 153 -0.58 -4.09 16.89
C ARG A 153 -0.79 -4.29 18.39
N SER A 154 -2.03 -4.38 18.86
CA SER A 154 -2.36 -4.58 20.28
C SER A 154 -2.13 -6.01 20.77
N GLY A 155 -2.03 -6.97 19.84
CA GLY A 155 -1.84 -8.39 20.13
C GLY A 155 -0.39 -8.77 20.48
N ILE A 156 -0.18 -10.06 20.73
CA ILE A 156 1.14 -10.64 21.02
C ILE A 156 2.11 -10.42 19.86
N THR A 157 1.64 -10.61 18.63
CA THR A 157 2.44 -10.42 17.41
C THR A 157 2.99 -9.00 17.29
N GLY A 158 2.16 -7.99 17.54
CA GLY A 158 2.59 -6.58 17.49
C GLY A 158 3.63 -6.25 18.54
N ARG A 159 3.48 -6.79 19.76
CA ARG A 159 4.49 -6.63 20.83
C ARG A 159 5.82 -7.28 20.47
N GLN A 160 5.79 -8.47 19.85
CA GLN A 160 6.99 -9.13 19.34
C GLN A 160 7.69 -8.30 18.25
N TRP A 161 6.93 -7.72 17.32
CA TRP A 161 7.46 -6.84 16.27
C TRP A 161 8.14 -5.60 16.84
N LEU A 162 7.51 -4.94 17.81
CA LEU A 162 8.08 -3.76 18.48
C LEU A 162 9.36 -4.10 19.28
N ALA A 163 9.41 -5.28 19.91
CA ALA A 163 10.61 -5.77 20.58
C ALA A 163 11.76 -6.02 19.58
N VAL A 164 11.46 -6.65 18.43
CA VAL A 164 12.43 -6.87 17.35
C VAL A 164 12.92 -5.54 16.78
N ARG A 165 12.03 -4.56 16.59
CA ARG A 165 12.38 -3.21 16.14
C ARG A 165 13.34 -2.51 17.11
N ALA A 166 13.11 -2.63 18.42
CA ALA A 166 13.94 -2.00 19.45
C ALA A 166 15.34 -2.61 19.47
N ASN A 167 15.45 -3.94 19.55
CA ASN A 167 16.74 -4.63 19.49
C ASN A 167 16.55 -6.12 19.16
N GLU A 168 17.00 -6.56 17.98
CA GLU A 168 16.87 -7.95 17.53
C GLU A 168 17.61 -8.95 18.44
N ARG A 169 18.78 -8.58 18.98
CA ARG A 169 19.56 -9.46 19.87
C ARG A 169 18.87 -9.63 21.22
N ALA A 170 18.41 -8.53 21.81
CA ALA A 170 17.68 -8.57 23.07
C ALA A 170 16.35 -9.30 22.93
N ALA A 171 15.62 -9.13 21.81
CA ALA A 171 14.41 -9.88 21.53
C ALA A 171 14.67 -11.40 21.46
N SER A 172 15.77 -11.81 20.81
CA SER A 172 16.13 -13.23 20.72
C SER A 172 16.53 -13.83 22.07
N SER A 173 17.17 -13.07 22.97
CA SER A 173 17.57 -13.57 24.30
C SER A 173 16.39 -13.84 25.23
N ILE A 174 15.24 -13.16 25.03
CA ILE A 174 13.99 -13.43 25.75
C ILE A 174 13.07 -14.43 25.04
N GLY A 175 13.59 -15.16 24.03
CA GLY A 175 12.89 -16.25 23.36
C GLY A 175 12.00 -15.84 22.18
N ILE A 176 12.04 -14.59 21.70
CA ILE A 176 11.31 -14.17 20.51
C ILE A 176 12.05 -14.68 19.27
N ASN A 177 11.34 -15.43 18.42
CA ASN A 177 11.87 -15.86 17.13
C ASN A 177 11.83 -14.71 16.13
N VAL A 178 12.99 -14.02 15.98
CA VAL A 178 13.15 -12.86 15.09
C VAL A 178 12.79 -13.18 13.63
N ALA A 179 13.18 -14.37 13.15
CA ALA A 179 12.88 -14.79 11.77
C ALA A 179 11.36 -14.90 11.53
N ARG A 180 10.65 -15.57 12.44
CA ARG A 180 9.18 -15.67 12.36
C ARG A 180 8.50 -14.30 12.45
N ALA A 181 8.97 -13.43 13.35
CA ALA A 181 8.44 -12.08 13.48
C ALA A 181 8.59 -11.28 12.19
N LYS A 182 9.75 -11.34 11.55
CA LYS A 182 10.00 -10.69 10.25
C LYS A 182 9.11 -11.28 9.14
N LEU A 183 9.06 -12.60 9.01
CA LEU A 183 8.27 -13.26 7.96
C LEU A 183 6.77 -12.97 8.08
N THR A 184 6.22 -12.99 9.29
CA THR A 184 4.80 -12.67 9.51
C THR A 184 4.50 -11.21 9.18
N ALA A 185 5.44 -10.28 9.45
CA ALA A 185 5.29 -8.89 9.07
C ALA A 185 5.37 -8.69 7.55
N PHE A 186 6.28 -9.36 6.85
CA PHE A 186 6.34 -9.35 5.39
C PHE A 186 5.06 -9.91 4.76
N GLY A 187 4.54 -11.02 5.30
CA GLY A 187 3.28 -11.61 4.84
C GLY A 187 2.10 -10.66 5.01
N LEU A 188 1.93 -10.05 6.20
CA LEU A 188 0.84 -9.10 6.43
C LEU A 188 1.00 -7.83 5.59
N SER A 189 2.22 -7.31 5.46
CA SER A 189 2.52 -6.17 4.60
C SER A 189 2.14 -6.46 3.15
N ALA A 190 2.55 -7.61 2.60
CA ALA A 190 2.21 -8.01 1.24
C ALA A 190 0.70 -8.21 1.05
N PHE A 191 0.00 -8.74 2.06
CA PHE A 191 -1.46 -8.86 2.03
C PHE A 191 -2.14 -7.50 1.92
N LEU A 192 -1.79 -6.55 2.81
CA LEU A 192 -2.37 -5.20 2.80
C LEU A 192 -2.04 -4.45 1.50
N ALA A 193 -0.80 -4.55 1.03
CA ALA A 193 -0.40 -3.99 -0.26
C ALA A 193 -1.21 -4.61 -1.40
N GLY A 194 -1.43 -5.93 -1.37
CA GLY A 194 -2.23 -6.66 -2.36
C GLY A 194 -3.68 -6.19 -2.39
N VAL A 195 -4.33 -6.06 -1.24
CA VAL A 195 -5.70 -5.52 -1.14
C VAL A 195 -5.78 -4.11 -1.72
N GLY A 196 -4.83 -3.23 -1.36
CA GLY A 196 -4.76 -1.87 -1.89
C GLY A 196 -4.52 -1.86 -3.40
N GLY A 197 -3.65 -2.75 -3.90
CA GLY A 197 -3.37 -2.91 -5.33
C GLY A 197 -4.58 -3.36 -6.14
N ALA A 198 -5.34 -4.33 -5.64
CA ALA A 198 -6.59 -4.77 -6.28
C ALA A 198 -7.61 -3.62 -6.38
N LEU A 199 -7.75 -2.80 -5.32
CA LEU A 199 -8.63 -1.63 -5.35
C LEU A 199 -8.16 -0.55 -6.32
N ILE A 200 -6.85 -0.30 -6.43
CA ILE A 200 -6.29 0.58 -7.47
C ILE A 200 -6.58 0.02 -8.86
N GLY A 201 -6.50 -1.30 -9.04
CA GLY A 201 -6.88 -1.96 -10.28
C GLY A 201 -8.33 -1.67 -10.65
N TYR A 202 -9.28 -1.88 -9.75
CA TYR A 202 -10.69 -1.56 -9.94
C TYR A 202 -10.93 -0.06 -10.20
N GLN A 203 -10.16 0.82 -9.55
CA GLN A 203 -10.24 2.25 -9.77
C GLN A 203 -9.79 2.65 -11.18
N ARG A 204 -8.68 2.09 -11.67
CA ARG A 204 -8.08 2.44 -12.96
C ARG A 204 -8.77 1.76 -14.14
N GLN A 205 -9.48 0.65 -13.90
CA GLN A 205 -10.15 -0.19 -14.89
C GLN A 205 -9.23 -0.85 -15.93
N ILE A 206 -8.14 -0.22 -16.29
CA ILE A 206 -7.06 -0.76 -17.13
C ILE A 206 -5.76 -0.58 -16.36
N ILE A 207 -5.02 -1.67 -16.18
CA ILE A 207 -3.75 -1.69 -15.50
C ILE A 207 -2.65 -2.19 -16.44
N SER A 208 -1.50 -1.56 -16.37
CA SER A 208 -0.30 -1.93 -17.11
C SER A 208 0.88 -2.11 -16.15
N ALA A 209 1.97 -2.70 -16.61
CA ALA A 209 3.19 -2.85 -15.83
C ALA A 209 3.66 -1.53 -15.20
N ARG A 210 3.54 -0.42 -15.94
CA ARG A 210 3.92 0.92 -15.48
C ARG A 210 3.05 1.46 -14.34
N SER A 211 1.89 0.85 -14.09
CA SER A 211 0.97 1.28 -13.02
C SER A 211 1.45 0.95 -11.62
N PHE A 212 2.47 0.09 -11.49
CA PHE A 212 2.98 -0.40 -10.21
C PHE A 212 4.51 -0.39 -10.17
N GLY A 213 5.11 0.72 -10.62
CA GLY A 213 6.55 0.86 -10.71
C GLY A 213 7.24 1.08 -9.36
N LEU A 214 8.55 0.84 -9.34
CA LEU A 214 9.42 1.05 -8.18
C LEU A 214 9.36 2.49 -7.65
N PHE A 215 9.27 3.49 -8.54
CA PHE A 215 9.20 4.89 -8.13
C PHE A 215 7.95 5.21 -7.32
N ASP A 216 6.81 4.56 -7.62
CA ASP A 216 5.58 4.72 -6.83
C ASP A 216 5.77 4.20 -5.40
N SER A 217 6.53 3.09 -5.21
CA SER A 217 6.92 2.61 -3.88
C SER A 217 7.71 3.65 -3.10
N MET A 218 8.69 4.28 -3.74
CA MET A 218 9.53 5.31 -3.11
C MET A 218 8.70 6.53 -2.69
N ILE A 219 7.81 7.01 -3.56
CA ILE A 219 6.94 8.16 -3.28
C ILE A 219 6.04 7.87 -2.07
N VAL A 220 5.39 6.70 -2.04
CA VAL A 220 4.48 6.38 -0.92
C VAL A 220 5.24 6.17 0.38
N ILE A 221 6.42 5.58 0.36
CA ILE A 221 7.27 5.48 1.56
C ILE A 221 7.61 6.87 2.08
N ALA A 222 8.02 7.80 1.22
CA ALA A 222 8.33 9.18 1.62
C ALA A 222 7.12 9.87 2.26
N ILE A 223 5.92 9.70 1.68
CA ILE A 223 4.67 10.25 2.22
C ILE A 223 4.35 9.62 3.59
N VAL A 224 4.52 8.31 3.76
CA VAL A 224 4.27 7.62 5.03
C VAL A 224 5.25 8.05 6.12
N TYR A 225 6.51 8.29 5.78
CA TYR A 225 7.48 8.85 6.72
C TYR A 225 7.05 10.23 7.20
N LEU A 226 6.62 11.09 6.27
CA LEU A 226 6.13 12.41 6.59
C LEU A 226 4.85 12.39 7.44
N ALA A 227 3.93 11.48 7.14
CA ALA A 227 2.67 11.33 7.87
C ALA A 227 2.87 10.81 9.30
N GLY A 228 3.92 10.01 9.53
CA GLY A 228 4.22 9.38 10.82
C GLY A 228 4.17 7.87 10.76
N ILE A 229 5.29 7.25 10.45
CA ILE A 229 5.41 5.81 10.17
C ILE A 229 5.12 4.90 11.37
N SER A 230 5.19 5.42 12.60
CA SER A 230 5.06 4.61 13.83
C SER A 230 3.62 4.30 14.23
N MET A 231 2.65 4.98 13.63
CA MET A 231 1.24 4.88 14.01
C MET A 231 0.33 4.46 12.86
N PRO A 232 -0.73 3.67 13.11
CA PRO A 232 -1.73 3.35 12.08
C PRO A 232 -2.43 4.59 11.51
N SER A 233 -2.61 5.64 12.30
CA SER A 233 -3.14 6.94 11.85
C SER A 233 -2.25 7.62 10.80
N GLY A 234 -0.95 7.34 10.81
CA GLY A 234 -0.02 7.80 9.79
C GLY A 234 -0.36 7.24 8.40
N ALA A 235 -0.88 6.03 8.30
CA ALA A 235 -1.35 5.46 7.04
C ALA A 235 -2.55 6.23 6.47
N LEU A 236 -3.50 6.65 7.33
CA LEU A 236 -4.64 7.49 6.91
C LEU A 236 -4.17 8.86 6.42
N LEU A 237 -3.29 9.48 7.18
CA LEU A 237 -2.74 10.79 6.80
C LEU A 237 -1.94 10.70 5.50
N ALA A 238 -1.17 9.61 5.31
CA ALA A 238 -0.45 9.36 4.06
C ALA A 238 -1.40 9.26 2.85
N GLY A 239 -2.55 8.58 3.01
CA GLY A 239 -3.57 8.53 1.97
C GLY A 239 -4.16 9.92 1.65
N VAL A 240 -4.38 10.76 2.66
CA VAL A 240 -4.87 12.14 2.47
C VAL A 240 -3.83 13.02 1.77
N LEU A 241 -2.55 12.84 2.09
CA LEU A 241 -1.41 13.57 1.50
C LEU A 241 -1.01 13.06 0.11
N ALA A 242 -1.50 11.91 -0.31
CA ALA A 242 -1.14 11.29 -1.58
C ALA A 242 -1.49 12.19 -2.78
N SER A 243 -0.75 12.03 -3.87
CA SER A 243 -1.06 12.70 -5.12
C SER A 243 -2.45 12.30 -5.63
N GLY A 244 -3.32 13.29 -5.89
CA GLY A 244 -4.75 13.07 -6.17
C GLY A 244 -5.61 12.75 -4.95
N GLY A 245 -5.05 12.77 -3.74
CA GLY A 245 -5.78 12.60 -2.49
C GLY A 245 -6.57 13.85 -2.06
N LEU A 246 -7.20 13.76 -0.90
CA LEU A 246 -8.09 14.81 -0.40
C LEU A 246 -7.39 16.16 -0.25
N LEU A 247 -6.17 16.18 0.33
CA LEU A 247 -5.45 17.45 0.56
C LEU A 247 -5.05 18.12 -0.75
N THR A 248 -4.52 17.36 -1.70
CA THR A 248 -4.08 17.89 -2.99
C THR A 248 -5.23 18.47 -3.80
N VAL A 249 -6.41 17.84 -3.74
CA VAL A 249 -7.62 18.34 -4.42
C VAL A 249 -8.17 19.57 -3.73
N LEU A 250 -8.21 19.62 -2.38
CA LEU A 250 -8.66 20.79 -1.63
C LEU A 250 -7.75 22.00 -1.87
N LEU A 251 -6.43 21.81 -1.85
CA LEU A 251 -5.47 22.87 -2.15
C LEU A 251 -5.58 23.37 -3.60
N GLY A 252 -5.85 22.45 -4.54
CA GLY A 252 -6.07 22.81 -5.94
C GLY A 252 -7.35 23.65 -6.16
N GLN A 253 -8.38 23.44 -5.35
CA GLN A 253 -9.61 24.24 -5.38
C GLN A 253 -9.44 25.63 -4.77
N LEU A 254 -8.52 25.78 -3.80
CA LEU A 254 -8.19 27.07 -3.17
C LEU A 254 -7.23 27.91 -4.01
N SER A 255 -6.47 27.26 -4.89
CA SER A 255 -5.55 27.91 -5.81
C SER A 255 -6.21 27.99 -7.19
N ASP A 256 -6.56 29.19 -7.65
CA ASP A 256 -7.14 29.43 -9.00
C ASP A 256 -6.15 29.15 -10.16
N SER A 257 -4.98 28.61 -9.85
CA SER A 257 -3.91 28.28 -10.77
C SER A 257 -4.02 26.82 -11.23
N GLY A 258 -4.05 26.64 -12.55
CA GLY A 258 -4.29 25.36 -13.23
C GLY A 258 -3.43 24.18 -12.76
N SER A 259 -3.78 22.98 -13.20
CA SER A 259 -3.29 21.68 -12.76
C SER A 259 -1.76 21.49 -12.68
N ALA A 260 -0.97 22.23 -13.45
CA ALA A 260 0.51 22.20 -13.41
C ALA A 260 1.07 22.73 -12.08
N ASN A 261 0.45 23.73 -11.49
CA ASN A 261 0.88 24.31 -10.22
C ASN A 261 0.49 23.44 -9.01
N GLN A 262 -0.54 22.60 -9.13
CA GLN A 262 -1.00 21.72 -8.07
C GLN A 262 0.06 20.69 -7.65
N MET A 263 0.77 20.11 -8.62
CA MET A 263 1.86 19.15 -8.32
C MET A 263 3.07 19.84 -7.69
N THR A 264 3.43 21.05 -8.15
CA THR A 264 4.52 21.84 -7.56
C THR A 264 4.19 22.29 -6.15
N PHE A 265 2.97 22.77 -5.90
CA PHE A 265 2.55 23.17 -4.54
C PHE A 265 2.52 21.97 -3.58
N SER A 266 1.99 20.82 -3.99
CA SER A 266 1.97 19.62 -3.16
C SER A 266 3.39 19.11 -2.83
N GLY A 267 4.29 19.12 -3.82
CA GLY A 267 5.69 18.75 -3.63
C GLY A 267 6.43 19.71 -2.69
N LEU A 268 6.20 21.01 -2.83
CA LEU A 268 6.83 22.05 -2.01
C LEU A 268 6.32 21.99 -0.56
N LEU A 269 5.03 21.73 -0.36
CA LEU A 269 4.41 21.57 0.95
C LEU A 269 4.92 20.30 1.66
N LEU A 270 5.09 19.22 0.92
CA LEU A 270 5.72 17.99 1.41
C LEU A 270 7.17 18.24 1.82
N LEU A 271 7.92 19.00 1.05
CA LEU A 271 9.31 19.34 1.33
C LEU A 271 9.45 20.22 2.57
N ILE A 272 8.59 21.24 2.72
CA ILE A 272 8.55 22.11 3.91
C ILE A 272 8.17 21.27 5.15
N ALA A 273 7.17 20.40 5.03
CA ALA A 273 6.75 19.54 6.14
C ALA A 273 7.86 18.57 6.54
N ALA A 274 8.60 17.98 5.60
CA ALA A 274 9.75 17.12 5.87
C ALA A 274 10.87 17.84 6.62
N ILE A 275 11.14 19.11 6.27
CA ILE A 275 12.17 19.92 6.94
C ILE A 275 11.73 20.34 8.35
N ARG A 276 10.45 20.71 8.53
CA ARG A 276 9.94 21.24 9.81
C ARG A 276 9.57 20.15 10.81
N LEU A 277 9.20 18.94 10.34
CA LEU A 277 8.69 17.83 11.15
C LEU A 277 9.50 16.55 10.90
N PRO A 278 10.76 16.46 11.34
CA PRO A 278 11.62 15.30 11.09
C PRO A 278 11.13 14.00 11.76
N SER A 279 10.25 14.11 12.77
CA SER A 279 9.59 12.96 13.41
C SER A 279 8.27 12.54 12.75
N GLY A 280 7.85 13.23 11.67
CA GLY A 280 6.54 13.11 11.04
C GLY A 280 5.47 13.95 11.73
N ILE A 281 4.37 14.23 11.03
CA ILE A 281 3.28 15.10 11.50
C ILE A 281 2.64 14.54 12.78
N LEU A 282 2.48 13.21 12.87
CA LEU A 282 1.89 12.53 14.04
C LEU A 282 2.93 12.01 15.05
N GLY A 283 4.21 12.18 14.80
CA GLY A 283 5.29 11.71 15.68
C GLY A 283 5.72 12.71 16.75
N SER A 284 5.25 13.95 16.70
CA SER A 284 5.64 15.03 17.62
C SER A 284 5.01 14.95 19.02
N ASP A 285 3.93 14.18 19.19
CA ASP A 285 3.14 14.17 20.43
C ASP A 285 3.54 13.06 21.43
N LEU A 286 4.67 12.39 21.24
CA LEU A 286 5.14 11.28 22.09
C LEU A 286 6.50 11.57 22.75
N LYS A 287 6.69 12.80 23.23
CA LYS A 287 7.76 13.11 24.21
C LYS A 287 7.16 13.42 25.55
#